data_162b80b7a1ac864e1c85635d43cfac48
#
_entry.id   162b80b7a1ac864e1c85635d43cfac48
#
_cell.length_a   1.000
_cell.length_b   1.000
_cell.length_c   1.000
_cell.angle_alpha   90.00
_cell.angle_beta   90.00
_cell.angle_gamma   90.00
#
_symmetry.space_group_name_H-M   'P 1'
#
loop_
_entity.id
_entity.type
_entity.pdbx_description
1 polymer ?
#
loop_
_entity_poly.entity_id
_entity_poly.type
_entity_poly.pdbx_seq_one_letter_code
_entity_poly.pdbx_strand_id
1 'polypeptide(L)'
;MEAHELSEAQLQILKNLSLNCSRSRLSVECVLVPFGAGFLTGGSLIVAIGAQNAYVLRQGMTRSHTAAVIAVCVVSDIVLITAGVAGVGTAVAHAHWLIDAVTWFGVAFLLWYAASSLRRAFSPGALIATDGRPVGESRGRVIARTVALTWLNPHVYLDTVLLIGSIAATYDAAHGALDGRWLFAAGAATASVVWFTSLGFGARKLAPLLARPRAWQLLEIVVAATMLLVAAKLVLARVTAPGA
;
A
#
# COMPACT_ATOMS: atom_id res chain seq x y z
N MET A 1 16.49 9.52 32.87
CA MET A 1 16.08 10.93 33.08
C MET A 1 15.66 11.55 31.75
N GLU A 2 16.43 11.44 30.68
CA GLU A 2 16.11 12.02 29.34
C GLU A 2 14.81 11.50 28.67
N ALA A 3 14.46 10.23 28.81
CA ALA A 3 13.26 9.69 28.17
C ALA A 3 11.94 10.20 28.80
N HIS A 4 11.98 10.60 30.07
CA HIS A 4 10.81 11.18 30.78
C HIS A 4 10.60 12.65 30.40
N GLU A 5 11.68 13.41 30.22
CA GLU A 5 11.61 14.83 29.80
C GLU A 5 11.15 14.97 28.34
N LEU A 6 11.57 14.07 27.43
CA LEU A 6 11.09 14.03 26.04
C LEU A 6 9.59 13.72 25.97
N SER A 7 9.07 12.86 26.85
CA SER A 7 7.64 12.56 26.95
C SER A 7 6.83 13.75 27.43
N GLU A 8 7.33 14.50 28.42
CA GLU A 8 6.66 15.70 28.94
C GLU A 8 6.65 16.86 27.93
N ALA A 9 7.77 17.09 27.24
CA ALA A 9 7.84 18.09 26.19
C ALA A 9 6.88 17.79 25.03
N GLN A 10 6.77 16.54 24.60
CA GLN A 10 5.80 16.11 23.58
C GLN A 10 4.36 16.29 24.06
N LEU A 11 4.05 15.94 25.31
CA LEU A 11 2.74 16.17 25.93
C LEU A 11 2.40 17.64 26.03
N GLN A 12 3.38 18.49 26.35
CA GLN A 12 3.19 19.94 26.43
C GLN A 12 2.94 20.55 25.06
N ILE A 13 3.66 20.12 24.03
CA ILE A 13 3.44 20.52 22.64
C ILE A 13 2.03 20.11 22.18
N LEU A 14 1.61 18.89 22.46
CA LEU A 14 0.27 18.40 22.13
C LEU A 14 -0.83 19.16 22.88
N LYS A 15 -0.62 19.48 24.18
CA LYS A 15 -1.54 20.31 24.97
C LYS A 15 -1.62 21.74 24.44
N ASN A 16 -0.51 22.35 24.08
CA ASN A 16 -0.48 23.70 23.53
C ASN A 16 -1.14 23.75 22.13
N LEU A 17 -0.94 22.73 21.28
CA LEU A 17 -1.65 22.57 20.00
C LEU A 17 -3.16 22.40 20.21
N SER A 18 -3.58 21.59 21.20
CA SER A 18 -5.00 21.37 21.50
C SER A 18 -5.68 22.63 22.05
N LEU A 19 -5.02 23.39 22.91
CA LEU A 19 -5.52 24.66 23.46
C LEU A 19 -5.64 25.75 22.40
N ASN A 20 -4.71 25.78 21.43
CA ASN A 20 -4.74 26.74 20.33
C ASN A 20 -5.82 26.38 19.30
N CYS A 21 -6.07 25.09 19.09
CA CYS A 21 -7.14 24.60 18.23
C CYS A 21 -8.54 24.87 18.81
N SER A 22 -8.69 24.82 20.14
CA SER A 22 -9.95 25.13 20.82
C SER A 22 -10.35 26.63 20.73
N ARG A 23 -9.38 27.53 20.56
CA ARG A 23 -9.62 28.99 20.51
C ARG A 23 -9.98 29.53 19.11
N SER A 24 -9.53 28.88 18.05
CA SER A 24 -9.84 29.27 16.69
C SER A 24 -10.41 28.08 15.92
N ARG A 25 -11.72 28.06 15.71
CA ARG A 25 -12.49 26.96 15.08
C ARG A 25 -12.04 26.55 13.67
N LEU A 26 -10.99 27.17 13.13
CA LEU A 26 -10.42 26.91 11.78
C LEU A 26 -8.98 27.43 11.70
N SER A 27 -8.12 27.15 12.67
CA SER A 27 -6.72 27.41 12.43
C SER A 27 -6.20 26.40 11.40
N VAL A 28 -5.53 26.91 10.38
CA VAL A 28 -4.91 26.12 9.28
C VAL A 28 -4.06 24.97 9.86
N GLU A 29 -3.46 25.18 11.03
CA GLU A 29 -2.67 24.18 11.76
C GLU A 29 -3.48 22.95 12.18
N CYS A 30 -4.73 23.12 12.62
CA CYS A 30 -5.59 22.02 13.06
C CYS A 30 -5.97 21.07 11.91
N VAL A 31 -5.95 21.55 10.68
CA VAL A 31 -6.24 20.75 9.49
C VAL A 31 -4.93 20.19 8.91
N LEU A 32 -3.88 21.03 8.81
CA LEU A 32 -2.64 20.66 8.12
C LEU A 32 -1.82 19.63 8.90
N VAL A 33 -1.82 19.66 10.24
CA VAL A 33 -1.01 18.72 11.03
C VAL A 33 -1.51 17.28 10.90
N PRO A 34 -2.80 16.96 11.14
CA PRO A 34 -3.29 15.59 10.95
C PRO A 34 -3.21 15.14 9.48
N PHE A 35 -3.59 16.02 8.54
CA PHE A 35 -3.54 15.72 7.13
C PHE A 35 -2.11 15.44 6.65
N GLY A 36 -1.15 16.31 7.00
CA GLY A 36 0.26 16.15 6.65
C GLY A 36 0.86 14.89 7.28
N ALA A 37 0.54 14.62 8.54
CA ALA A 37 0.97 13.40 9.21
C ALA A 37 0.41 12.15 8.53
N GLY A 38 -0.87 12.16 8.16
CA GLY A 38 -1.51 11.07 7.41
C GLY A 38 -0.87 10.87 6.04
N PHE A 39 -0.60 11.97 5.32
CA PHE A 39 0.06 11.92 4.01
C PHE A 39 1.46 11.33 4.10
N LEU A 40 2.27 11.75 5.07
CA LEU A 40 3.64 11.25 5.25
C LEU A 40 3.64 9.79 5.72
N THR A 41 2.79 9.44 6.68
CA THR A 41 2.68 8.06 7.19
C THR A 41 2.19 7.12 6.09
N GLY A 42 1.06 7.44 5.46
CA GLY A 42 0.52 6.65 4.36
C GLY A 42 1.51 6.53 3.21
N GLY A 43 2.15 7.64 2.81
CA GLY A 43 3.16 7.67 1.76
C GLY A 43 4.36 6.78 2.10
N SER A 44 4.88 6.82 3.32
CA SER A 44 6.02 6.00 3.73
C SER A 44 5.74 4.49 3.66
N LEU A 45 4.51 4.07 3.98
CA LEU A 45 4.09 2.67 3.92
C LEU A 45 3.85 2.21 2.48
N ILE A 46 3.22 3.05 1.65
CA ILE A 46 2.85 2.70 0.27
C ILE A 46 4.06 2.70 -0.66
N VAL A 47 5.05 3.59 -0.43
CA VAL A 47 6.29 3.68 -1.24
C VAL A 47 7.15 2.43 -1.11
N ALA A 48 7.02 1.67 -0.02
CA ALA A 48 7.77 0.43 0.17
C ALA A 48 7.58 -0.52 -1.03
N ILE A 49 8.69 -0.99 -1.59
CA ILE A 49 8.68 -1.85 -2.79
C ILE A 49 8.03 -3.20 -2.41
N GLY A 50 6.80 -3.40 -2.86
CA GLY A 50 6.04 -4.62 -2.67
C GLY A 50 5.55 -5.20 -4.00
N ALA A 51 4.89 -6.35 -3.90
CA ALA A 51 4.30 -7.06 -5.03
C ALA A 51 3.34 -6.19 -5.85
N GLN A 52 2.53 -5.37 -5.18
CA GLN A 52 1.57 -4.46 -5.78
C GLN A 52 2.26 -3.36 -6.59
N ASN A 53 3.26 -2.68 -6.02
CA ASN A 53 4.01 -1.61 -6.70
C ASN A 53 4.73 -2.13 -7.96
N ALA A 54 5.34 -3.32 -7.87
CA ALA A 54 5.98 -3.98 -9.02
C ALA A 54 4.96 -4.30 -10.13
N TYR A 55 3.74 -4.71 -9.77
CA TYR A 55 2.68 -4.97 -10.72
C TYR A 55 2.14 -3.69 -11.37
N VAL A 56 1.90 -2.62 -10.59
CA VAL A 56 1.48 -1.29 -11.09
C VAL A 56 2.52 -0.75 -12.07
N LEU A 57 3.81 -0.81 -11.72
CA LEU A 57 4.92 -0.41 -12.57
C LEU A 57 4.88 -1.16 -13.90
N ARG A 58 4.75 -2.48 -13.86
CA ARG A 58 4.65 -3.33 -15.06
C ARG A 58 3.47 -2.93 -15.95
N GLN A 59 2.27 -2.77 -15.38
CA GLN A 59 1.08 -2.38 -16.14
C GLN A 59 1.19 -0.97 -16.73
N GLY A 60 1.82 -0.04 -16.00
CA GLY A 60 2.12 1.30 -16.48
C GLY A 60 3.04 1.29 -17.69
N MET A 61 4.10 0.47 -17.65
CA MET A 61 5.07 0.34 -18.76
C MET A 61 4.47 -0.32 -19.99
N THR A 62 3.66 -1.37 -19.82
CA THR A 62 2.96 -2.05 -20.93
C THR A 62 1.78 -1.24 -21.48
N ARG A 63 1.41 -0.13 -20.83
CA ARG A 63 0.24 0.70 -21.15
C ARG A 63 -1.08 -0.07 -21.17
N SER A 64 -1.14 -1.22 -20.51
CA SER A 64 -2.29 -2.11 -20.50
C SER A 64 -3.13 -1.85 -19.26
N HIS A 65 -4.33 -1.32 -19.42
CA HIS A 65 -5.30 -1.10 -18.34
C HIS A 65 -4.77 -0.32 -17.11
N THR A 66 -3.74 0.52 -17.28
CA THR A 66 -3.07 1.27 -16.20
C THR A 66 -4.05 2.02 -15.30
N ALA A 67 -5.00 2.75 -15.89
CA ALA A 67 -5.98 3.51 -15.13
C ALA A 67 -6.88 2.61 -14.27
N ALA A 68 -7.25 1.42 -14.76
CA ALA A 68 -8.05 0.45 -13.99
C ALA A 68 -7.26 -0.10 -12.80
N VAL A 69 -5.97 -0.37 -12.98
CA VAL A 69 -5.09 -0.84 -11.90
C VAL A 69 -4.92 0.24 -10.84
N ILE A 70 -4.64 1.49 -11.24
CA ILE A 70 -4.55 2.63 -10.32
C ILE A 70 -5.85 2.79 -9.54
N ALA A 71 -7.00 2.77 -10.21
CA ALA A 71 -8.30 2.91 -9.56
C ALA A 71 -8.55 1.80 -8.52
N VAL A 72 -8.23 0.55 -8.84
CA VAL A 72 -8.38 -0.58 -7.90
C VAL A 72 -7.47 -0.40 -6.69
N CYS A 73 -6.20 -0.02 -6.88
CA CYS A 73 -5.27 0.22 -5.78
C CYS A 73 -5.79 1.34 -4.86
N VAL A 74 -6.11 2.50 -5.44
CA VAL A 74 -6.58 3.67 -4.69
C VAL A 74 -7.89 3.38 -3.95
N VAL A 75 -8.87 2.76 -4.60
CA VAL A 75 -10.14 2.41 -3.95
C VAL A 75 -9.94 1.40 -2.83
N SER A 76 -9.09 0.40 -3.04
CA SER A 76 -8.74 -0.57 -1.99
C SER A 76 -8.09 0.11 -0.78
N ASP A 77 -7.14 1.00 -1.01
CA ASP A 77 -6.48 1.74 0.08
C ASP A 77 -7.48 2.62 0.83
N ILE A 78 -8.34 3.37 0.12
CA ILE A 78 -9.38 4.20 0.75
C ILE A 78 -10.28 3.34 1.63
N VAL A 79 -10.72 2.18 1.15
CA VAL A 79 -11.57 1.25 1.93
C VAL A 79 -10.83 0.76 3.17
N LEU A 80 -9.58 0.32 3.03
CA LEU A 80 -8.79 -0.22 4.15
C LEU A 80 -8.42 0.86 5.17
N ILE A 81 -8.03 2.07 4.72
CA ILE A 81 -7.76 3.22 5.58
C ILE A 81 -9.02 3.59 6.36
N THR A 82 -10.16 3.72 5.66
CA THR A 82 -11.45 4.04 6.27
C THR A 82 -11.85 3.00 7.31
N ALA A 83 -11.70 1.72 7.00
CA ALA A 83 -11.97 0.62 7.92
C ALA A 83 -11.07 0.70 9.17
N GLY A 84 -9.77 0.96 8.99
CA GLY A 84 -8.80 1.12 10.08
C GLY A 84 -9.18 2.28 11.01
N VAL A 85 -9.44 3.44 10.44
CA VAL A 85 -9.81 4.66 11.17
C VAL A 85 -11.17 4.54 11.84
N ALA A 86 -12.11 3.79 11.26
CA ALA A 86 -13.40 3.48 11.87
C ALA A 86 -13.30 2.49 13.07
N GLY A 87 -12.10 1.96 13.38
CA GLY A 87 -11.88 1.08 14.52
C GLY A 87 -12.03 -0.42 14.23
N VAL A 88 -12.15 -0.81 12.96
CA VAL A 88 -12.22 -2.25 12.57
C VAL A 88 -10.93 -2.98 12.91
N GLY A 89 -9.81 -2.26 13.09
CA GLY A 89 -8.51 -2.84 13.45
C GLY A 89 -8.56 -3.73 14.68
N THR A 90 -9.32 -3.36 15.70
CA THR A 90 -9.47 -4.18 16.91
C THR A 90 -10.16 -5.52 16.62
N ALA A 91 -11.20 -5.53 15.80
CA ALA A 91 -11.87 -6.77 15.39
C ALA A 91 -10.94 -7.66 14.55
N VAL A 92 -10.16 -7.09 13.64
CA VAL A 92 -9.18 -7.80 12.81
C VAL A 92 -8.07 -8.40 13.68
N ALA A 93 -7.60 -7.66 14.70
CA ALA A 93 -6.57 -8.15 15.62
C ALA A 93 -6.99 -9.41 16.39
N HIS A 94 -8.29 -9.58 16.66
CA HIS A 94 -8.83 -10.77 17.35
C HIS A 94 -9.19 -11.92 16.41
N ALA A 95 -9.19 -11.70 15.10
CA ALA A 95 -9.56 -12.70 14.10
C ALA A 95 -8.32 -13.47 13.57
N HIS A 96 -7.57 -14.12 14.47
CA HIS A 96 -6.31 -14.81 14.11
C HIS A 96 -6.46 -15.79 12.96
N TRP A 97 -7.54 -16.60 12.95
CA TRP A 97 -7.80 -17.56 11.87
C TRP A 97 -7.95 -16.90 10.50
N LEU A 98 -8.55 -15.69 10.44
CA LEU A 98 -8.71 -14.93 9.19
C LEU A 98 -7.36 -14.44 8.68
N ILE A 99 -6.52 -13.92 9.57
CA ILE A 99 -5.17 -13.47 9.23
C ILE A 99 -4.34 -14.65 8.73
N ASP A 100 -4.48 -15.83 9.36
CA ASP A 100 -3.80 -17.05 8.93
C ASP A 100 -4.26 -17.51 7.56
N ALA A 101 -5.56 -17.55 7.32
CA ALA A 101 -6.11 -17.92 6.02
C ALA A 101 -5.62 -16.96 4.92
N VAL A 102 -5.72 -15.65 5.14
CA VAL A 102 -5.23 -14.63 4.19
C VAL A 102 -3.73 -14.78 3.94
N THR A 103 -2.93 -15.07 4.99
CA THR A 103 -1.48 -15.27 4.86
C THR A 103 -1.16 -16.44 3.94
N TRP A 104 -1.74 -17.61 4.18
CA TRP A 104 -1.45 -18.81 3.38
C TRP A 104 -1.96 -18.71 1.94
N PHE A 105 -3.16 -18.17 1.74
CA PHE A 105 -3.67 -17.88 0.39
C PHE A 105 -2.79 -16.85 -0.32
N GLY A 106 -2.34 -15.81 0.39
CA GLY A 106 -1.43 -14.81 -0.13
C GLY A 106 -0.08 -15.40 -0.53
N VAL A 107 0.53 -16.24 0.30
CA VAL A 107 1.79 -16.93 0.00
C VAL A 107 1.63 -17.80 -1.25
N ALA A 108 0.58 -18.63 -1.33
CA ALA A 108 0.32 -19.46 -2.49
C ALA A 108 0.16 -18.64 -3.78
N PHE A 109 -0.58 -17.52 -3.70
CA PHE A 109 -0.77 -16.60 -4.83
C PHE A 109 0.55 -15.92 -5.24
N LEU A 110 1.35 -15.44 -4.30
CA LEU A 110 2.63 -14.80 -4.58
C LEU A 110 3.62 -15.77 -5.22
N LEU A 111 3.69 -17.01 -4.74
CA LEU A 111 4.53 -18.06 -5.33
C LEU A 111 4.07 -18.41 -6.77
N TRP A 112 2.77 -18.56 -6.98
CA TRP A 112 2.22 -18.77 -8.33
C TRP A 112 2.55 -17.61 -9.26
N TYR A 113 2.43 -16.36 -8.77
CA TYR A 113 2.72 -15.18 -9.56
C TYR A 113 4.21 -15.07 -9.88
N ALA A 114 5.09 -15.33 -8.90
CA ALA A 114 6.55 -15.37 -9.07
C ALA A 114 6.95 -16.41 -10.14
N ALA A 115 6.41 -17.63 -10.06
CA ALA A 115 6.64 -18.66 -11.06
C ALA A 115 6.16 -18.24 -12.47
N SER A 116 5.02 -17.56 -12.54
CA SER A 116 4.48 -17.03 -13.80
C SER A 116 5.37 -15.94 -14.39
N SER A 117 5.91 -15.02 -13.54
CA SER A 117 6.86 -13.98 -13.97
C SER A 117 8.18 -14.60 -14.46
N LEU A 118 8.69 -15.60 -13.74
CA LEU A 118 9.92 -16.28 -14.12
C LEU A 118 9.76 -17.01 -15.47
N ARG A 119 8.64 -17.68 -15.68
CA ARG A 119 8.34 -18.29 -17.00
C ARG A 119 8.35 -17.25 -18.12
N ARG A 120 7.76 -16.07 -17.92
CA ARG A 120 7.78 -14.98 -18.91
C ARG A 120 9.18 -14.41 -19.14
N ALA A 121 10.02 -14.34 -18.10
CA ALA A 121 11.41 -13.89 -18.22
C ALA A 121 12.24 -14.77 -19.16
N PHE A 122 11.98 -16.09 -19.17
CA PHE A 122 12.76 -17.07 -19.95
C PHE A 122 12.02 -17.58 -21.21
N SER A 123 10.82 -17.07 -21.51
CA SER A 123 10.08 -17.44 -22.74
C SER A 123 10.39 -16.47 -23.87
N PRO A 124 11.11 -16.87 -24.93
CA PRO A 124 11.52 -16.01 -26.05
C PRO A 124 10.35 -15.39 -26.83
N GLY A 125 9.17 -15.99 -26.74
CA GLY A 125 7.97 -15.59 -27.50
C GLY A 125 7.12 -14.50 -26.82
N ALA A 126 7.41 -14.10 -25.61
CA ALA A 126 6.58 -13.13 -24.89
C ALA A 126 6.72 -11.69 -25.41
N LEU A 127 7.74 -11.43 -26.23
CA LEU A 127 8.01 -10.12 -26.83
C LEU A 127 7.60 -9.99 -28.30
N ILE A 128 7.37 -11.10 -28.97
CA ILE A 128 6.99 -11.12 -30.39
C ILE A 128 5.51 -11.54 -30.48
N ALA A 129 4.61 -10.69 -30.06
CA ALA A 129 3.31 -10.62 -30.72
C ALA A 129 3.60 -9.97 -32.08
N THR A 130 3.85 -10.80 -33.08
CA THR A 130 3.73 -10.46 -34.50
C THR A 130 2.42 -9.70 -34.66
N ASP A 131 2.49 -8.41 -34.99
CA ASP A 131 1.44 -7.43 -35.27
C ASP A 131 1.23 -6.30 -34.25
N GLY A 132 2.21 -5.99 -33.40
CA GLY A 132 2.19 -4.70 -32.65
C GLY A 132 1.04 -4.56 -31.64
N ARG A 133 0.24 -5.59 -31.44
CA ARG A 133 -0.75 -5.64 -30.36
C ARG A 133 -0.24 -6.59 -29.27
N PRO A 134 -0.02 -6.12 -28.03
CA PRO A 134 0.11 -7.03 -26.91
C PRO A 134 -1.12 -7.93 -26.96
N VAL A 135 -0.94 -9.25 -26.86
CA VAL A 135 -2.07 -10.17 -26.56
C VAL A 135 -2.57 -9.72 -25.21
N GLY A 136 -3.55 -8.81 -25.23
CA GLY A 136 -3.98 -8.04 -24.09
C GLY A 136 -4.62 -8.97 -23.08
N GLU A 137 -4.01 -9.07 -21.93
CA GLU A 137 -4.69 -9.64 -20.77
C GLU A 137 -6.06 -8.97 -20.63
N SER A 138 -7.14 -9.74 -20.51
CA SER A 138 -8.47 -9.15 -20.41
C SER A 138 -8.54 -8.22 -19.17
N ARG A 139 -9.23 -7.10 -19.29
CA ARG A 139 -9.39 -6.10 -18.20
C ARG A 139 -9.81 -6.75 -16.89
N GLY A 140 -10.73 -7.72 -16.93
CA GLY A 140 -11.18 -8.46 -15.75
C GLY A 140 -10.06 -9.24 -15.07
N ARG A 141 -9.16 -9.88 -15.83
CA ARG A 141 -8.03 -10.61 -15.27
C ARG A 141 -7.01 -9.69 -14.63
N VAL A 142 -6.76 -8.52 -15.23
CA VAL A 142 -5.88 -7.49 -14.67
C VAL A 142 -6.45 -6.95 -13.35
N ILE A 143 -7.74 -6.65 -13.31
CA ILE A 143 -8.44 -6.19 -12.09
C ILE A 143 -8.37 -7.29 -11.01
N ALA A 144 -8.72 -8.53 -11.33
CA ALA A 144 -8.70 -9.63 -10.37
C ALA A 144 -7.31 -9.84 -9.76
N ARG A 145 -6.24 -9.74 -10.56
CA ARG A 145 -4.86 -9.81 -10.06
C ARG A 145 -4.51 -8.64 -9.15
N THR A 146 -4.93 -7.42 -9.50
CA THR A 146 -4.69 -6.24 -8.67
C THR A 146 -5.38 -6.39 -7.32
N VAL A 147 -6.65 -6.81 -7.32
CA VAL A 147 -7.40 -7.10 -6.09
C VAL A 147 -6.69 -8.17 -5.27
N ALA A 148 -6.28 -9.28 -5.90
CA ALA A 148 -5.58 -10.36 -5.20
C ALA A 148 -4.26 -9.89 -4.58
N LEU A 149 -3.44 -9.10 -5.31
CA LEU A 149 -2.18 -8.55 -4.80
C LEU A 149 -2.37 -7.60 -3.60
N THR A 150 -3.51 -6.93 -3.52
CA THR A 150 -3.83 -6.03 -2.41
C THR A 150 -4.45 -6.81 -1.24
N TRP A 151 -5.54 -7.54 -1.49
CA TRP A 151 -6.36 -8.13 -0.43
C TRP A 151 -5.85 -9.47 0.10
N LEU A 152 -5.03 -10.20 -0.65
CA LEU A 152 -4.37 -11.42 -0.16
C LEU A 152 -3.00 -11.13 0.46
N ASN A 153 -2.63 -9.87 0.63
CA ASN A 153 -1.41 -9.48 1.31
C ASN A 153 -1.71 -9.16 2.78
N PRO A 154 -1.30 -9.99 3.75
CA PRO A 154 -1.60 -9.74 5.17
C PRO A 154 -0.91 -8.48 5.70
N HIS A 155 0.24 -8.06 5.14
CA HIS A 155 0.88 -6.80 5.52
C HIS A 155 -0.01 -5.59 5.31
N VAL A 156 -0.88 -5.60 4.30
CA VAL A 156 -1.81 -4.49 4.06
C VAL A 156 -2.77 -4.28 5.23
N TYR A 157 -3.22 -5.37 5.87
CA TYR A 157 -4.08 -5.26 7.06
C TYR A 157 -3.31 -4.74 8.26
N LEU A 158 -2.07 -5.20 8.47
CA LEU A 158 -1.21 -4.74 9.55
C LEU A 158 -0.84 -3.25 9.39
N ASP A 159 -0.44 -2.86 8.19
CA ASP A 159 0.04 -1.51 7.92
C ASP A 159 -1.12 -0.52 7.77
N THR A 160 -2.18 -0.89 7.03
CA THR A 160 -3.24 0.05 6.69
C THR A 160 -4.38 0.03 7.70
N VAL A 161 -4.83 -1.16 8.16
CA VAL A 161 -5.97 -1.23 9.09
C VAL A 161 -5.51 -1.03 10.53
N LEU A 162 -4.43 -1.72 10.94
CA LEU A 162 -3.97 -1.64 12.33
C LEU A 162 -3.11 -0.40 12.59
N LEU A 163 -2.02 -0.22 11.83
CA LEU A 163 -1.06 0.85 12.11
C LEU A 163 -1.64 2.23 11.77
N ILE A 164 -2.17 2.44 10.58
CA ILE A 164 -2.81 3.72 10.22
C ILE A 164 -3.99 4.01 11.14
N GLY A 165 -4.82 3.01 11.46
CA GLY A 165 -5.94 3.15 12.37
C GLY A 165 -5.53 3.57 13.78
N SER A 166 -4.48 2.94 14.35
CA SER A 166 -3.95 3.27 15.67
C SER A 166 -3.33 4.67 15.74
N ILE A 167 -2.58 5.08 14.71
CA ILE A 167 -2.01 6.43 14.65
C ILE A 167 -3.13 7.47 14.47
N ALA A 168 -4.12 7.22 13.61
CA ALA A 168 -5.25 8.12 13.42
C ALA A 168 -6.02 8.37 14.73
N ALA A 169 -6.19 7.34 15.57
CA ALA A 169 -6.85 7.46 16.87
C ALA A 169 -6.16 8.45 17.83
N THR A 170 -4.85 8.68 17.70
CA THR A 170 -4.13 9.67 18.53
C THR A 170 -4.52 11.11 18.20
N TYR A 171 -5.12 11.36 17.03
CA TYR A 171 -5.59 12.66 16.59
C TYR A 171 -7.03 12.96 16.98
N ASP A 172 -7.76 11.98 17.52
CA ASP A 172 -9.19 12.11 17.88
C ASP A 172 -9.41 13.06 19.06
N ALA A 173 -8.54 13.00 20.06
CA ALA A 173 -8.67 13.75 21.32
C ALA A 173 -8.30 15.23 21.21
N ALA A 174 -7.65 15.69 20.13
CA ALA A 174 -6.99 16.99 20.07
C ALA A 174 -7.76 18.07 19.28
N HIS A 175 -8.81 17.74 18.52
CA HIS A 175 -9.25 18.59 17.41
C HIS A 175 -10.77 18.83 17.33
N GLY A 176 -11.38 19.41 18.30
CA GLY A 176 -12.69 20.10 18.30
C GLY A 176 -13.73 19.68 17.25
N ALA A 177 -14.07 20.55 16.31
CA ALA A 177 -15.20 20.40 15.39
C ALA A 177 -14.91 19.55 14.14
N LEU A 178 -13.65 19.34 13.77
CA LEU A 178 -13.23 18.44 12.69
C LEU A 178 -12.44 17.28 13.31
N ASP A 179 -12.98 16.09 13.12
CA ASP A 179 -12.43 14.85 13.63
C ASP A 179 -11.03 14.61 13.02
N GLY A 180 -9.97 14.85 13.80
CA GLY A 180 -8.57 14.82 13.35
C GLY A 180 -8.18 13.48 12.72
N ARG A 181 -8.79 12.37 13.17
CA ARG A 181 -8.57 11.03 12.59
C ARG A 181 -9.00 10.96 11.12
N TRP A 182 -10.12 11.62 10.75
CA TRP A 182 -10.57 11.63 9.35
C TRP A 182 -9.73 12.55 8.47
N LEU A 183 -9.17 13.63 9.03
CA LEU A 183 -8.18 14.45 8.34
C LEU A 183 -6.89 13.66 8.08
N PHE A 184 -6.45 12.87 9.05
CA PHE A 184 -5.33 11.94 8.90
C PHE A 184 -5.63 10.90 7.80
N ALA A 185 -6.82 10.29 7.82
CA ALA A 185 -7.27 9.36 6.78
C ALA A 185 -7.26 10.00 5.39
N ALA A 186 -7.76 11.24 5.27
CA ALA A 186 -7.75 11.99 4.01
C ALA A 186 -6.32 12.23 3.50
N GLY A 187 -5.38 12.55 4.39
CA GLY A 187 -3.96 12.68 4.07
C GLY A 187 -3.38 11.38 3.53
N ALA A 188 -3.60 10.26 4.22
CA ALA A 188 -3.13 8.94 3.80
C ALA A 188 -3.75 8.50 2.47
N ALA A 189 -5.05 8.72 2.27
CA ALA A 189 -5.74 8.44 1.01
C ALA A 189 -5.19 9.30 -0.15
N THR A 190 -4.88 10.57 0.11
CA THR A 190 -4.25 11.46 -0.87
C THR A 190 -2.86 10.97 -1.26
N ALA A 191 -2.06 10.48 -0.30
CA ALA A 191 -0.77 9.87 -0.58
C ALA A 191 -0.89 8.66 -1.52
N SER A 192 -1.90 7.79 -1.30
CA SER A 192 -2.19 6.66 -2.19
C SER A 192 -2.52 7.12 -3.62
N VAL A 193 -3.40 8.11 -3.77
CA VAL A 193 -3.75 8.68 -5.09
C VAL A 193 -2.51 9.22 -5.79
N VAL A 194 -1.72 10.04 -5.10
CA VAL A 194 -0.50 10.64 -5.65
C VAL A 194 0.50 9.57 -6.04
N TRP A 195 0.75 8.61 -5.17
CA TRP A 195 1.72 7.55 -5.41
C TRP A 195 1.35 6.67 -6.60
N PHE A 196 0.17 6.05 -6.60
CA PHE A 196 -0.22 5.13 -7.67
C PHE A 196 -0.41 5.81 -9.00
N THR A 197 -0.88 7.06 -9.01
CA THR A 197 -0.96 7.87 -10.23
C THR A 197 0.43 8.16 -10.78
N SER A 198 1.34 8.61 -9.92
CA SER A 198 2.73 8.90 -10.29
C SER A 198 3.46 7.65 -10.76
N LEU A 199 3.32 6.54 -10.05
CA LEU A 199 3.96 5.27 -10.38
C LEU A 199 3.41 4.70 -11.70
N GLY A 200 2.08 4.62 -11.85
CA GLY A 200 1.44 4.00 -13.01
C GLY A 200 1.63 4.82 -14.29
N PHE A 201 1.44 6.13 -14.24
CA PHE A 201 1.65 6.97 -15.42
C PHE A 201 3.12 7.34 -15.64
N GLY A 202 3.91 7.51 -14.58
CA GLY A 202 5.34 7.74 -14.66
C GLY A 202 6.08 6.55 -15.28
N ALA A 203 5.63 5.33 -15.03
CA ALA A 203 6.16 4.11 -15.63
C ALA A 203 6.16 4.14 -17.16
N ARG A 204 5.25 4.88 -17.78
CA ARG A 204 5.21 5.03 -19.26
C ARG A 204 6.48 5.62 -19.83
N LYS A 205 7.18 6.48 -19.05
CA LYS A 205 8.47 7.07 -19.47
C LYS A 205 9.58 6.02 -19.55
N LEU A 206 9.43 4.91 -18.81
CA LEU A 206 10.36 3.78 -18.82
C LEU A 206 10.06 2.77 -19.95
N ALA A 207 8.90 2.88 -20.60
CA ALA A 207 8.50 1.97 -21.68
C ALA A 207 9.53 1.83 -22.81
N PRO A 208 10.24 2.90 -23.28
CA PRO A 208 11.26 2.77 -24.32
C PRO A 208 12.46 1.92 -23.89
N LEU A 209 12.81 1.90 -22.58
CA LEU A 209 13.88 1.05 -22.07
C LEU A 209 13.50 -0.44 -22.16
N LEU A 210 12.22 -0.74 -22.01
CA LEU A 210 11.70 -2.12 -22.04
C LEU A 210 11.46 -2.68 -23.43
N ALA A 211 11.59 -1.86 -24.47
CA ALA A 211 11.63 -2.34 -25.85
C ALA A 211 12.84 -3.28 -26.09
N ARG A 212 13.82 -3.24 -25.18
CA ARG A 212 14.98 -4.15 -25.22
C ARG A 212 14.63 -5.47 -24.50
N PRO A 213 14.82 -6.64 -25.14
CA PRO A 213 14.49 -7.95 -24.55
C PRO A 213 15.13 -8.18 -23.15
N ARG A 214 16.37 -7.74 -22.96
CA ARG A 214 17.09 -7.87 -21.68
C ARG A 214 16.46 -7.03 -20.58
N ALA A 215 15.96 -5.82 -20.87
CA ALA A 215 15.32 -4.96 -19.89
C ALA A 215 13.97 -5.55 -19.44
N TRP A 216 13.21 -6.12 -20.37
CA TRP A 216 11.99 -6.86 -20.03
C TRP A 216 12.26 -8.07 -19.16
N GLN A 217 13.25 -8.87 -19.54
CA GLN A 217 13.68 -10.03 -18.74
C GLN A 217 14.08 -9.62 -17.31
N LEU A 218 14.87 -8.54 -17.19
CA LEU A 218 15.27 -8.01 -15.89
C LEU A 218 14.04 -7.57 -15.07
N LEU A 219 13.08 -6.90 -15.70
CA LEU A 219 11.84 -6.50 -15.02
C LEU A 219 11.07 -7.72 -14.46
N GLU A 220 10.86 -8.76 -15.28
CA GLU A 220 10.14 -9.96 -14.84
C GLU A 220 10.90 -10.70 -13.72
N ILE A 221 12.24 -10.70 -13.76
CA ILE A 221 13.09 -11.24 -12.69
C ILE A 221 12.93 -10.41 -11.41
N VAL A 222 12.95 -9.08 -11.50
CA VAL A 222 12.76 -8.19 -10.34
C VAL A 222 11.37 -8.41 -9.74
N VAL A 223 10.34 -8.50 -10.56
CA VAL A 223 8.97 -8.80 -10.10
C VAL A 223 8.94 -10.15 -9.39
N ALA A 224 9.51 -11.21 -9.99
CA ALA A 224 9.55 -12.53 -9.38
C ALA A 224 10.32 -12.53 -8.04
N ALA A 225 11.48 -11.88 -7.99
CA ALA A 225 12.29 -11.75 -6.78
C ALA A 225 11.53 -11.01 -5.67
N THR A 226 10.84 -9.92 -6.01
CA THR A 226 10.01 -9.17 -5.05
C THR A 226 8.89 -10.06 -4.48
N MET A 227 8.19 -10.82 -5.34
CA MET A 227 7.12 -11.72 -4.89
C MET A 227 7.65 -12.83 -3.96
N LEU A 228 8.80 -13.42 -4.31
CA LEU A 228 9.46 -14.44 -3.49
C LEU A 228 9.91 -13.87 -2.15
N LEU A 229 10.50 -12.68 -2.13
CA LEU A 229 10.94 -12.01 -0.91
C LEU A 229 9.76 -11.72 0.02
N VAL A 230 8.64 -11.23 -0.51
CA VAL A 230 7.43 -10.98 0.28
C VAL A 230 6.85 -12.29 0.81
N ALA A 231 6.74 -13.32 -0.03
CA ALA A 231 6.28 -14.65 0.39
C ALA A 231 7.17 -15.24 1.50
N ALA A 232 8.50 -15.15 1.35
CA ALA A 232 9.45 -15.63 2.34
C ALA A 232 9.32 -14.88 3.68
N LYS A 233 9.17 -13.55 3.65
CA LYS A 233 8.93 -12.75 4.86
C LYS A 233 7.66 -13.18 5.58
N LEU A 234 6.56 -13.44 4.84
CA LEU A 234 5.29 -13.89 5.40
C LEU A 234 5.43 -15.26 6.09
N VAL A 235 6.08 -16.21 5.42
CA VAL A 235 6.32 -17.55 5.99
C VAL A 235 7.22 -17.45 7.22
N LEU A 236 8.33 -16.69 7.13
CA LEU A 236 9.27 -16.54 8.24
C LEU A 236 8.58 -15.92 9.47
N ALA A 237 7.80 -14.87 9.28
CA ALA A 237 7.05 -14.22 10.36
C ALA A 237 6.11 -15.20 11.08
N ARG A 238 5.52 -16.18 10.36
CA ARG A 238 4.68 -17.21 10.94
C ARG A 238 5.44 -18.32 11.65
N VAL A 239 6.60 -18.70 11.13
CA VAL A 239 7.43 -19.76 11.73
C VAL A 239 8.14 -19.25 12.99
N THR A 240 8.53 -17.97 13.02
CA THR A 240 9.25 -17.36 14.16
C THR A 240 8.33 -16.86 15.27
N ALA A 241 7.03 -16.73 15.02
CA ALA A 241 6.00 -16.42 16.03
C ALA A 241 5.04 -17.61 16.21
N PRO A 242 5.49 -18.77 16.72
CA PRO A 242 4.62 -19.89 16.97
C PRO A 242 3.73 -19.58 18.18
N GLY A 243 2.43 -19.39 17.97
CA GLY A 243 1.43 -19.41 19.03
C GLY A 243 1.00 -18.06 19.61
N ALA A 244 0.74 -17.06 18.75
CA ALA A 244 -0.10 -15.91 19.13
C ALA A 244 -1.51 -16.10 18.58
#